data_02f9c35ba42b29c94e2a9f0969e01547
#
_entry.id   02f9c35ba42b29c94e2a9f0969e01547
#
_cell.length_a   1.000
_cell.length_b   1.000
_cell.length_c   1.000
_cell.angle_alpha   90.00
_cell.angle_beta   90.00
_cell.angle_gamma   90.00
#
_symmetry.space_group_name_H-M   'P 1'
#
loop_
_entity.id
_entity.type
_entity.pdbx_description
1 polymer ?
#
loop_
_entity_poly.entity_id
_entity_poly.type
_entity_poly.pdbx_seq_one_letter_code
_entity_poly.pdbx_strand_id
1 'polypeptide(L)'
;QVTWTFGHLCELKEPDDYTENWKHWSLAALPMIPPRFGIKLIDDGGIKKQFGVIQQLMAAADGIVNCGDAGQEGELIQRWVMQKAGARCPVQRLWISSMTDEAIREGFATLRDQQQYDSLYLAGLSRAIGDWLLGMNATRLYTLKYGQNRQVLSIGRVQTPTLALIVARQKEIDGFVPEPYWVLATIYRDTQFTATQGKFMSKEEGEQAFSTIAGKPFEVTGVQKKKGTEAPPHLYDLTSLQVDCNKKFGFSAEMTLNLIQSLYEKKLTTYPRVDTQYLSDDIYAKCPAIMNGLRDYHSIIRPIGGKALPKPSRIFDSSKVTDHHAIIP
;
A
#
# COMPACT_ATOMS: atom_id res chain seq x y z
N GLN A 1 -3.55 32.37 -5.94
CA GLN A 1 -2.51 31.66 -6.72
C GLN A 1 -2.43 30.21 -6.25
N VAL A 2 -2.02 29.28 -7.14
CA VAL A 2 -1.89 27.85 -6.84
C VAL A 2 -0.45 27.44 -7.09
N THR A 3 0.13 26.70 -6.15
CA THR A 3 1.42 26.05 -6.28
C THR A 3 1.33 24.63 -5.74
N TRP A 4 2.35 23.79 -5.94
CA TRP A 4 2.30 22.38 -5.58
C TRP A 4 3.65 21.85 -5.11
N THR A 5 3.59 20.73 -4.43
CA THR A 5 4.73 19.83 -4.18
C THR A 5 4.62 18.59 -5.08
N PHE A 6 5.71 17.95 -5.39
CA PHE A 6 5.76 16.69 -6.12
C PHE A 6 6.40 15.58 -5.26
N GLY A 7 5.85 15.40 -4.08
CA GLY A 7 6.38 14.57 -3.01
C GLY A 7 7.12 15.43 -1.97
N HIS A 8 8.05 14.80 -1.24
CA HIS A 8 8.86 15.50 -0.25
C HIS A 8 9.81 16.50 -0.91
N LEU A 9 9.76 17.77 -0.50
CA LEU A 9 10.76 18.78 -0.81
C LEU A 9 11.76 18.96 0.35
N CYS A 10 11.37 18.56 1.54
CA CYS A 10 12.17 18.60 2.76
C CYS A 10 12.40 17.22 3.31
N GLU A 11 13.51 17.03 4.01
CA GLU A 11 13.90 15.83 4.74
C GLU A 11 14.45 16.21 6.12
N LEU A 12 14.58 15.25 7.02
CA LEU A 12 15.31 15.44 8.27
C LEU A 12 16.81 15.65 7.95
N LYS A 13 17.45 16.46 8.75
CA LYS A 13 18.90 16.67 8.66
C LYS A 13 19.65 15.34 8.83
N GLU A 14 20.74 15.18 8.08
CA GLU A 14 21.67 14.08 8.23
C GLU A 14 22.53 14.22 9.50
N PRO A 15 23.15 13.14 9.99
CA PRO A 15 23.98 13.20 11.19
C PRO A 15 25.06 14.30 11.17
N ASP A 16 25.74 14.50 10.07
CA ASP A 16 26.78 15.50 9.87
C ASP A 16 26.25 16.94 9.76
N ASP A 17 24.97 17.14 9.47
CA ASP A 17 24.31 18.45 9.61
C ASP A 17 24.19 18.93 11.05
N TYR A 18 24.34 18.03 12.04
CA TYR A 18 24.28 18.36 13.48
C TYR A 18 25.66 18.55 14.10
N THR A 19 26.61 17.69 13.75
CA THR A 19 27.98 17.76 14.24
C THR A 19 28.94 17.00 13.33
N GLU A 20 30.12 17.56 13.10
CA GLU A 20 31.18 16.92 12.32
C GLU A 20 31.61 15.55 12.87
N ASN A 21 31.47 15.35 14.19
CA ASN A 21 31.76 14.07 14.84
C ASN A 21 30.90 12.92 14.35
N TRP A 22 29.72 13.18 13.80
CA TRP A 22 28.83 12.18 13.27
C TRP A 22 29.02 11.89 11.78
N LYS A 23 29.94 12.59 11.13
CA LYS A 23 30.30 12.34 9.73
C LYS A 23 30.97 10.99 9.54
N HIS A 24 31.89 10.66 10.43
CA HIS A 24 32.61 9.39 10.40
C HIS A 24 31.91 8.34 11.30
N TRP A 25 31.77 7.15 10.74
CA TRP A 25 31.13 6.06 11.47
C TRP A 25 32.09 5.50 12.52
N SER A 26 31.71 5.59 13.78
CA SER A 26 32.44 5.00 14.89
C SER A 26 31.48 4.56 15.99
N LEU A 27 31.83 3.52 16.74
CA LEU A 27 31.01 3.06 17.88
C LEU A 27 30.97 4.11 18.99
N ALA A 28 32.01 4.92 19.14
CA ALA A 28 32.08 5.96 20.14
C ALA A 28 31.11 7.14 19.87
N ALA A 29 30.66 7.29 18.61
CA ALA A 29 29.69 8.32 18.23
C ALA A 29 28.23 7.89 18.46
N LEU A 30 27.98 6.66 18.89
CA LEU A 30 26.64 6.12 19.13
C LEU A 30 26.28 6.17 20.62
N PRO A 31 25.02 6.44 20.99
CA PRO A 31 23.91 6.74 20.08
C PRO A 31 23.93 8.20 19.60
N MET A 32 23.56 8.41 18.34
CA MET A 32 23.34 9.73 17.78
C MET A 32 21.91 10.19 18.09
N ILE A 33 21.78 11.15 19.00
CA ILE A 33 20.49 11.70 19.43
C ILE A 33 20.60 13.23 19.35
N PRO A 34 20.07 13.84 18.27
CA PRO A 34 20.06 15.30 18.17
C PRO A 34 19.26 15.92 19.31
N PRO A 35 19.69 17.01 19.93
CA PRO A 35 18.92 17.69 20.97
C PRO A 35 17.60 18.27 20.43
N ARG A 36 17.55 18.57 19.13
CA ARG A 36 16.37 18.98 18.40
C ARG A 36 16.52 18.55 16.94
N PHE A 37 15.49 17.87 16.43
CA PHE A 37 15.45 17.50 15.01
C PHE A 37 15.19 18.71 14.13
N GLY A 38 15.96 18.86 13.07
CA GLY A 38 15.82 19.91 12.06
C GLY A 38 15.49 19.32 10.68
N ILE A 39 14.96 20.16 9.82
CA ILE A 39 14.68 19.83 8.42
C ILE A 39 15.60 20.62 7.48
N LYS A 40 15.91 20.01 6.34
CA LYS A 40 16.62 20.65 5.22
C LYS A 40 15.87 20.40 3.92
N LEU A 41 16.15 21.23 2.90
CA LEU A 41 15.70 20.92 1.54
C LEU A 41 16.53 19.74 1.02
N ILE A 42 15.86 18.86 0.28
CA ILE A 42 16.52 17.81 -0.48
C ILE A 42 17.40 18.47 -1.53
N ASP A 43 18.62 17.99 -1.68
CA ASP A 43 19.64 18.57 -2.57
C ASP A 43 19.39 18.16 -4.04
N ASP A 44 18.34 18.73 -4.63
CA ASP A 44 17.94 18.55 -6.02
C ASP A 44 17.61 19.90 -6.66
N GLY A 45 18.04 20.10 -7.91
CA GLY A 45 17.85 21.38 -8.61
C GLY A 45 16.38 21.70 -8.91
N GLY A 46 15.57 20.70 -9.23
CA GLY A 46 14.14 20.84 -9.47
C GLY A 46 13.38 21.20 -8.18
N ILE A 47 13.74 20.51 -7.09
CA ILE A 47 13.19 20.77 -5.75
C ILE A 47 13.52 22.20 -5.30
N LYS A 48 14.77 22.62 -5.42
CA LYS A 48 15.20 23.98 -5.06
C LYS A 48 14.47 25.04 -5.85
N LYS A 49 14.28 24.82 -7.16
CA LYS A 49 13.53 25.74 -8.05
C LYS A 49 12.07 25.84 -7.62
N GLN A 50 11.40 24.71 -7.43
CA GLN A 50 9.98 24.68 -7.01
C GLN A 50 9.79 25.26 -5.63
N PHE A 51 10.68 24.94 -4.67
CA PHE A 51 10.64 25.53 -3.34
C PHE A 51 10.79 27.04 -3.37
N GLY A 52 11.67 27.60 -4.23
CA GLY A 52 11.82 29.04 -4.42
C GLY A 52 10.51 29.72 -4.85
N VAL A 53 9.76 29.09 -5.77
CA VAL A 53 8.42 29.57 -6.17
C VAL A 53 7.46 29.56 -4.98
N ILE A 54 7.39 28.45 -4.24
CA ILE A 54 6.53 28.32 -3.08
C ILE A 54 6.87 29.38 -2.02
N GLN A 55 8.15 29.57 -1.73
CA GLN A 55 8.62 30.55 -0.73
C GLN A 55 8.23 31.98 -1.10
N GLN A 56 8.39 32.36 -2.37
CA GLN A 56 7.98 33.68 -2.85
C GLN A 56 6.47 33.90 -2.71
N LEU A 57 5.67 32.91 -3.08
CA LEU A 57 4.21 33.00 -2.97
C LEU A 57 3.76 33.09 -1.51
N MET A 58 4.35 32.28 -0.62
CA MET A 58 4.02 32.30 0.81
C MET A 58 4.43 33.60 1.51
N ALA A 59 5.53 34.21 1.07
CA ALA A 59 5.99 35.50 1.61
C ALA A 59 5.03 36.66 1.30
N ALA A 60 4.25 36.56 0.21
CA ALA A 60 3.29 37.56 -0.23
C ALA A 60 1.82 37.18 0.09
N ALA A 61 1.58 36.06 0.75
CA ALA A 61 0.24 35.56 0.99
C ALA A 61 -0.34 36.10 2.30
N ASP A 62 -1.61 36.51 2.25
CA ASP A 62 -2.42 36.87 3.43
C ASP A 62 -3.01 35.65 4.15
N GLY A 63 -3.09 34.52 3.44
CA GLY A 63 -3.56 33.23 3.94
C GLY A 63 -3.16 32.09 3.01
N ILE A 64 -3.06 30.88 3.57
CA ILE A 64 -2.70 29.66 2.86
C ILE A 64 -3.83 28.65 3.01
N VAL A 65 -4.20 27.97 1.92
CA VAL A 65 -5.02 26.77 1.98
C VAL A 65 -4.12 25.57 1.68
N ASN A 66 -3.93 24.74 2.71
CA ASN A 66 -3.20 23.48 2.57
C ASN A 66 -4.11 22.42 1.92
N CYS A 67 -3.80 22.09 0.67
CA CYS A 67 -4.52 21.11 -0.14
C CYS A 67 -3.73 19.79 -0.31
N GLY A 68 -2.78 19.49 0.56
CA GLY A 68 -2.07 18.20 0.55
C GLY A 68 -3.02 17.03 0.78
N ASP A 69 -2.55 15.82 0.46
CA ASP A 69 -3.35 14.60 0.63
C ASP A 69 -3.91 14.48 2.05
N ALA A 70 -5.11 13.92 2.15
CA ALA A 70 -5.85 13.77 3.41
C ALA A 70 -5.28 12.62 4.24
N GLY A 71 -4.02 12.72 4.66
CA GLY A 71 -3.30 11.68 5.38
C GLY A 71 -2.09 12.21 6.13
N GLN A 72 -1.46 11.31 6.88
CA GLN A 72 -0.31 11.61 7.74
C GLN A 72 0.90 12.15 6.94
N GLU A 73 1.18 11.56 5.77
CA GLU A 73 2.26 12.01 4.88
C GLU A 73 1.96 13.37 4.27
N GLY A 74 0.72 13.59 3.81
CA GLY A 74 0.32 14.88 3.25
C GLY A 74 0.47 16.02 4.25
N GLU A 75 0.11 15.79 5.54
CA GLU A 75 0.35 16.76 6.61
C GLU A 75 1.85 17.02 6.82
N LEU A 76 2.66 15.96 6.87
CA LEU A 76 4.10 16.09 7.11
C LEU A 76 4.77 16.88 5.99
N ILE A 77 4.52 16.52 4.73
CA ILE A 77 5.10 17.16 3.54
C ILE A 77 4.77 18.65 3.54
N GLN A 78 3.48 19.01 3.65
CA GLN A 78 3.05 20.38 3.51
C GLN A 78 3.52 21.26 4.68
N ARG A 79 3.48 20.74 5.92
CA ARG A 79 3.92 21.51 7.09
C ARG A 79 5.41 21.74 7.11
N TRP A 80 6.21 20.77 6.66
CA TRP A 80 7.66 20.98 6.53
C TRP A 80 7.98 22.05 5.48
N VAL A 81 7.26 22.06 4.36
CA VAL A 81 7.45 23.07 3.33
C VAL A 81 7.05 24.46 3.86
N MET A 82 5.90 24.58 4.50
CA MET A 82 5.46 25.87 5.12
C MET A 82 6.44 26.35 6.19
N GLN A 83 6.91 25.44 7.06
CA GLN A 83 7.90 25.74 8.10
C GLN A 83 9.21 26.22 7.48
N LYS A 84 9.70 25.52 6.43
CA LYS A 84 10.96 25.86 5.75
C LYS A 84 10.85 27.16 4.97
N ALA A 85 9.70 27.43 4.37
CA ALA A 85 9.39 28.68 3.67
C ALA A 85 9.23 29.88 4.62
N GLY A 86 9.03 29.64 5.92
CA GLY A 86 8.81 30.69 6.92
C GLY A 86 7.41 31.31 6.84
N ALA A 87 6.41 30.53 6.46
CA ALA A 87 5.01 31.00 6.39
C ALA A 87 4.53 31.52 7.76
N ARG A 88 3.88 32.69 7.77
CA ARG A 88 3.42 33.39 8.99
C ARG A 88 1.93 33.71 8.97
N CYS A 89 1.29 33.60 7.83
CA CYS A 89 -0.13 33.86 7.67
C CYS A 89 -0.99 32.69 8.17
N PRO A 90 -2.30 32.92 8.42
CA PRO A 90 -3.24 31.87 8.79
C PRO A 90 -3.29 30.76 7.74
N VAL A 91 -3.41 29.50 8.19
CA VAL A 91 -3.47 28.33 7.32
C VAL A 91 -4.78 27.60 7.57
N GLN A 92 -5.53 27.38 6.50
CA GLN A 92 -6.72 26.54 6.47
C GLN A 92 -6.41 25.22 5.78
N ARG A 93 -7.15 24.17 6.10
CA ARG A 93 -6.98 22.82 5.58
C ARG A 93 -8.17 22.41 4.73
N LEU A 94 -7.90 22.09 3.47
CA LEU A 94 -8.82 21.36 2.60
C LEU A 94 -8.64 19.86 2.88
N TRP A 95 -9.67 19.20 3.41
CA TRP A 95 -9.63 17.76 3.74
C TRP A 95 -10.64 17.01 2.89
N ILE A 96 -10.16 16.39 1.83
CA ILE A 96 -10.96 15.59 0.89
C ILE A 96 -10.22 14.31 0.52
N SER A 97 -10.96 13.23 0.36
CA SER A 97 -10.46 11.91 -0.11
C SER A 97 -10.93 11.57 -1.54
N SER A 98 -11.64 12.50 -2.17
CA SER A 98 -12.10 12.39 -3.56
C SER A 98 -11.72 13.65 -4.34
N MET A 99 -11.35 13.47 -5.61
CA MET A 99 -10.95 14.55 -6.52
C MET A 99 -12.06 14.89 -7.52
N THR A 100 -13.32 14.63 -7.17
CA THR A 100 -14.45 15.06 -7.98
C THR A 100 -14.68 16.55 -7.82
N ASP A 101 -15.22 17.21 -8.86
CA ASP A 101 -15.49 18.66 -8.82
C ASP A 101 -16.40 19.01 -7.64
N GLU A 102 -17.39 18.15 -7.36
CA GLU A 102 -18.31 18.29 -6.24
C GLU A 102 -17.57 18.24 -4.90
N ALA A 103 -16.75 17.21 -4.69
CA ALA A 103 -15.96 17.04 -3.46
C ALA A 103 -14.98 18.20 -3.24
N ILE A 104 -14.35 18.70 -4.31
CA ILE A 104 -13.46 19.84 -4.25
C ILE A 104 -14.24 21.11 -3.85
N ARG A 105 -15.40 21.39 -4.48
CA ARG A 105 -16.23 22.56 -4.18
C ARG A 105 -16.75 22.54 -2.74
N GLU A 106 -17.26 21.40 -2.30
CA GLU A 106 -17.72 21.20 -0.93
C GLU A 106 -16.58 21.35 0.08
N GLY A 107 -15.42 20.77 -0.23
CA GLY A 107 -14.22 20.91 0.60
C GLY A 107 -13.78 22.36 0.77
N PHE A 108 -13.77 23.15 -0.31
CA PHE A 108 -13.48 24.58 -0.22
C PHE A 108 -14.56 25.38 0.51
N ALA A 109 -15.81 24.95 0.49
CA ALA A 109 -16.89 25.56 1.28
C ALA A 109 -16.81 25.22 2.78
N THR A 110 -16.07 24.14 3.14
CA THR A 110 -15.97 23.62 4.50
C THR A 110 -14.52 23.54 4.99
N LEU A 111 -13.69 24.52 4.62
CA LEU A 111 -12.30 24.59 5.07
C LEU A 111 -12.20 24.55 6.58
N ARG A 112 -11.21 23.87 7.10
CA ARG A 112 -10.97 23.69 8.54
C ARG A 112 -9.70 24.41 8.97
N ASP A 113 -9.62 24.74 10.25
CA ASP A 113 -8.38 25.22 10.82
C ASP A 113 -7.33 24.11 10.80
N GLN A 114 -6.12 24.43 10.35
CA GLN A 114 -5.03 23.48 10.28
C GLN A 114 -4.64 22.89 11.64
N GLN A 115 -4.85 23.60 12.74
CA GLN A 115 -4.56 23.15 14.09
C GLN A 115 -5.35 21.89 14.48
N GLN A 116 -6.52 21.67 13.89
CA GLN A 116 -7.30 20.44 14.09
C GLN A 116 -6.53 19.16 13.68
N TYR A 117 -5.50 19.31 12.87
CA TYR A 117 -4.65 18.21 12.35
C TYR A 117 -3.26 18.14 13.01
N ASP A 118 -3.05 18.87 14.12
CA ASP A 118 -1.76 18.89 14.81
C ASP A 118 -1.35 17.50 15.32
N SER A 119 -2.30 16.73 15.86
CA SER A 119 -2.03 15.36 16.32
C SER A 119 -1.61 14.44 15.16
N LEU A 120 -2.20 14.62 13.97
CA LEU A 120 -1.85 13.85 12.78
C LEU A 120 -0.44 14.21 12.28
N TYR A 121 -0.12 15.51 12.25
CA TYR A 121 1.22 15.99 11.94
C TYR A 121 2.26 15.45 12.93
N LEU A 122 1.98 15.53 14.23
CA LEU A 122 2.87 15.02 15.27
C LEU A 122 3.09 13.51 15.17
N ALA A 123 2.07 12.75 14.77
CA ALA A 123 2.21 11.31 14.50
C ALA A 123 3.15 11.06 13.31
N GLY A 124 3.02 11.81 12.21
CA GLY A 124 3.92 11.74 11.05
C GLY A 124 5.35 12.13 11.40
N LEU A 125 5.52 13.22 12.15
CA LEU A 125 6.81 13.69 12.63
C LEU A 125 7.48 12.66 13.57
N SER A 126 6.73 12.10 14.51
CA SER A 126 7.25 11.09 15.45
C SER A 126 7.70 9.83 14.70
N ARG A 127 6.95 9.41 13.67
CA ARG A 127 7.34 8.32 12.80
C ARG A 127 8.65 8.62 12.06
N ALA A 128 8.77 9.80 11.44
CA ALA A 128 9.98 10.19 10.72
C ALA A 128 11.21 10.24 11.66
N ILE A 129 11.05 10.79 12.86
CA ILE A 129 12.11 10.83 13.88
C ILE A 129 12.47 9.42 14.36
N GLY A 130 11.48 8.57 14.60
CA GLY A 130 11.71 7.18 15.00
C GLY A 130 12.45 6.38 13.93
N ASP A 131 12.08 6.55 12.67
CA ASP A 131 12.76 5.92 11.53
C ASP A 131 14.19 6.43 11.38
N TRP A 132 14.44 7.72 11.59
CA TRP A 132 15.79 8.30 11.60
C TRP A 132 16.64 7.74 12.75
N LEU A 133 16.10 7.76 13.99
CA LEU A 133 16.81 7.26 15.17
C LEU A 133 17.18 5.79 15.03
N LEU A 134 16.23 4.95 14.62
CA LEU A 134 16.47 3.53 14.41
C LEU A 134 17.43 3.32 13.25
N GLY A 135 17.11 3.90 12.10
CA GLY A 135 17.84 3.69 10.86
C GLY A 135 19.30 4.12 10.98
N MET A 136 19.55 5.34 11.42
CA MET A 136 20.92 5.87 11.52
C MET A 136 21.76 5.14 12.58
N ASN A 137 21.22 4.91 13.77
CA ASN A 137 21.97 4.29 14.84
C ASN A 137 22.18 2.79 14.65
N ALA A 138 21.10 2.05 14.34
CA ALA A 138 21.19 0.61 14.20
C ALA A 138 21.98 0.20 12.95
N THR A 139 21.81 0.89 11.82
CA THR A 139 22.58 0.62 10.61
C THR A 139 24.09 0.79 10.86
N ARG A 140 24.50 1.88 11.50
CA ARG A 140 25.91 2.10 11.82
C ARG A 140 26.43 1.07 12.83
N LEU A 141 25.67 0.79 13.88
CA LEU A 141 26.06 -0.21 14.88
C LEU A 141 26.27 -1.60 14.29
N TYR A 142 25.29 -2.08 13.52
CA TYR A 142 25.37 -3.41 12.91
C TYR A 142 26.45 -3.48 11.82
N THR A 143 26.57 -2.45 11.01
CA THR A 143 27.62 -2.39 10.00
C THR A 143 29.01 -2.40 10.60
N LEU A 144 29.25 -1.63 11.66
CA LEU A 144 30.55 -1.59 12.34
C LEU A 144 30.90 -2.88 13.06
N LYS A 145 29.89 -3.58 13.61
CA LYS A 145 30.12 -4.83 14.35
C LYS A 145 30.19 -6.07 13.47
N TYR A 146 29.37 -6.12 12.43
CA TYR A 146 29.13 -7.36 11.67
C TYR A 146 29.32 -7.19 10.17
N GLY A 147 29.47 -5.96 9.66
CA GLY A 147 29.71 -5.70 8.24
C GLY A 147 31.04 -6.28 7.79
N GLN A 148 31.02 -6.98 6.65
CA GLN A 148 32.21 -7.51 5.99
C GLN A 148 32.40 -6.84 4.63
N ASN A 149 33.62 -6.71 4.18
CA ASN A 149 33.94 -6.18 2.85
C ASN A 149 33.28 -4.83 2.49
N ARG A 150 33.18 -3.92 3.47
CA ARG A 150 32.51 -2.62 3.33
C ARG A 150 31.01 -2.69 3.02
N GLN A 151 30.38 -3.83 3.25
CA GLN A 151 28.94 -3.97 3.09
C GLN A 151 28.18 -3.25 4.21
N VAL A 152 27.27 -2.34 3.83
CA VAL A 152 26.36 -1.68 4.77
C VAL A 152 25.23 -2.63 5.14
N LEU A 153 25.06 -2.89 6.43
CA LEU A 153 23.95 -3.67 6.98
C LEU A 153 22.81 -2.72 7.36
N SER A 154 21.97 -2.42 6.39
CA SER A 154 20.87 -1.49 6.56
C SER A 154 19.79 -2.05 7.49
N ILE A 155 19.44 -1.30 8.53
CA ILE A 155 18.39 -1.62 9.49
C ILE A 155 17.27 -0.59 9.38
N GLY A 156 16.04 -1.05 9.31
CA GLY A 156 14.88 -0.17 9.22
C GLY A 156 13.59 -0.84 9.69
N ARG A 157 12.63 -0.03 10.07
CA ARG A 157 11.33 -0.46 10.63
C ARG A 157 10.53 -1.36 9.68
N VAL A 158 10.68 -1.20 8.38
CA VAL A 158 9.96 -2.01 7.38
C VAL A 158 10.86 -3.09 6.80
N GLN A 159 12.03 -2.73 6.30
CA GLN A 159 12.91 -3.67 5.59
C GLN A 159 13.41 -4.82 6.48
N THR A 160 13.73 -4.56 7.74
CA THR A 160 14.27 -5.60 8.63
C THR A 160 13.20 -6.64 9.02
N PRO A 161 11.99 -6.27 9.45
CA PRO A 161 10.91 -7.25 9.66
C PRO A 161 10.55 -8.02 8.39
N THR A 162 10.54 -7.36 7.23
CA THR A 162 10.27 -8.02 5.94
C THR A 162 11.32 -9.09 5.64
N LEU A 163 12.60 -8.76 5.81
CA LEU A 163 13.69 -9.74 5.68
C LEU A 163 13.55 -10.88 6.69
N ALA A 164 13.19 -10.56 7.93
CA ALA A 164 12.99 -11.58 8.97
C ALA A 164 11.90 -12.60 8.60
N LEU A 165 10.78 -12.13 7.99
CA LEU A 165 9.72 -13.03 7.49
C LEU A 165 10.24 -13.97 6.40
N ILE A 166 11.04 -13.45 5.46
CA ILE A 166 11.64 -14.25 4.38
C ILE A 166 12.59 -15.31 4.96
N VAL A 167 13.45 -14.90 5.90
CA VAL A 167 14.39 -15.81 6.57
C VAL A 167 13.66 -16.87 7.39
N ALA A 168 12.59 -16.49 8.10
CA ALA A 168 11.77 -17.44 8.85
C ALA A 168 11.16 -18.49 7.90
N ARG A 169 10.60 -18.04 6.77
CA ARG A 169 10.04 -18.94 5.76
C ARG A 169 11.09 -19.86 5.13
N GLN A 170 12.29 -19.33 4.86
CA GLN A 170 13.39 -20.16 4.35
C GLN A 170 13.78 -21.26 5.33
N LYS A 171 13.86 -20.94 6.63
CA LYS A 171 14.14 -21.95 7.67
C LYS A 171 13.06 -23.04 7.75
N GLU A 172 11.79 -22.68 7.57
CA GLU A 172 10.70 -23.65 7.50
C GLU A 172 10.86 -24.58 6.29
N ILE A 173 11.27 -24.02 5.13
CA ILE A 173 11.52 -24.81 3.91
C ILE A 173 12.72 -25.75 4.10
N ASP A 174 13.82 -25.23 4.63
CA ASP A 174 15.05 -26.01 4.83
C ASP A 174 14.87 -27.11 5.89
N GLY A 175 14.02 -26.86 6.89
CA GLY A 175 13.68 -27.82 7.94
C GLY A 175 12.47 -28.71 7.64
N PHE A 176 11.89 -28.59 6.43
CA PHE A 176 10.69 -29.34 6.09
C PHE A 176 11.00 -30.84 5.92
N VAL A 177 10.37 -31.64 6.75
CA VAL A 177 10.40 -33.09 6.66
C VAL A 177 9.07 -33.57 6.08
N PRO A 178 9.05 -34.14 4.85
CA PRO A 178 7.83 -34.64 4.27
C PRO A 178 7.29 -35.83 5.01
N GLU A 179 6.03 -35.80 5.41
CA GLU A 179 5.30 -36.91 6.01
C GLU A 179 4.42 -37.56 4.94
N PRO A 180 4.61 -38.86 4.62
CA PRO A 180 3.75 -39.54 3.67
C PRO A 180 2.35 -39.73 4.26
N TYR A 181 1.35 -39.63 3.42
CA TYR A 181 -0.02 -39.97 3.75
C TYR A 181 -0.68 -40.69 2.56
N TRP A 182 -1.73 -41.43 2.85
CA TRP A 182 -2.50 -42.16 1.86
C TRP A 182 -3.92 -41.63 1.80
N VAL A 183 -4.52 -41.63 0.62
CA VAL A 183 -5.90 -41.23 0.38
C VAL A 183 -6.62 -42.36 -0.32
N LEU A 184 -7.75 -42.77 0.23
CA LEU A 184 -8.61 -43.76 -0.41
C LEU A 184 -9.57 -43.06 -1.37
N ALA A 185 -9.50 -43.43 -2.64
CA ALA A 185 -10.31 -42.84 -3.69
C ALA A 185 -10.79 -43.92 -4.67
N THR A 186 -11.92 -43.68 -5.29
CA THR A 186 -12.44 -44.47 -6.41
C THR A 186 -12.92 -43.56 -7.54
N ILE A 187 -12.96 -44.10 -8.76
CA ILE A 187 -13.50 -43.39 -9.93
C ILE A 187 -14.75 -44.12 -10.38
N TYR A 188 -15.85 -43.40 -10.47
CA TYR A 188 -17.12 -43.92 -10.99
C TYR A 188 -17.72 -42.91 -11.96
N ARG A 189 -17.98 -43.35 -13.21
CA ARG A 189 -18.50 -42.48 -14.30
C ARG A 189 -17.73 -41.15 -14.43
N ASP A 190 -16.41 -41.24 -14.58
CA ASP A 190 -15.47 -40.12 -14.72
C ASP A 190 -15.46 -39.11 -13.56
N THR A 191 -16.08 -39.47 -12.43
CA THR A 191 -16.08 -38.64 -11.22
C THR A 191 -15.27 -39.34 -10.11
N GLN A 192 -14.31 -38.63 -9.51
CA GLN A 192 -13.54 -39.11 -8.39
C GLN A 192 -14.30 -38.91 -7.08
N PHE A 193 -14.39 -39.96 -6.29
CA PHE A 193 -14.91 -39.97 -4.93
C PHE A 193 -13.77 -40.28 -3.97
N THR A 194 -13.68 -39.55 -2.88
CA THR A 194 -12.67 -39.74 -1.83
C THR A 194 -13.34 -40.13 -0.52
N ALA A 195 -12.66 -40.91 0.28
CA ALA A 195 -13.16 -41.29 1.59
C ALA A 195 -13.35 -40.04 2.48
N THR A 196 -14.46 -39.97 3.19
CA THR A 196 -14.79 -38.87 4.11
C THR A 196 -13.79 -38.74 5.26
N GLN A 197 -13.09 -39.81 5.61
CA GLN A 197 -12.02 -39.84 6.62
C GLN A 197 -10.80 -39.00 6.20
N GLY A 198 -10.62 -38.77 4.89
CA GLY A 198 -9.53 -37.92 4.37
C GLY A 198 -8.21 -38.69 4.27
N LYS A 199 -7.22 -38.24 5.04
CA LYS A 199 -5.84 -38.79 5.01
C LYS A 199 -5.68 -39.92 6.03
N PHE A 200 -4.98 -40.98 5.62
CA PHE A 200 -4.46 -42.03 6.49
C PHE A 200 -2.97 -41.78 6.70
N MET A 201 -2.52 -41.76 7.94
CA MET A 201 -1.13 -41.44 8.26
C MET A 201 -0.22 -42.69 8.27
N SER A 202 -0.81 -43.88 8.22
CA SER A 202 -0.05 -45.12 7.98
C SER A 202 -0.57 -45.87 6.75
N LYS A 203 0.32 -46.61 6.09
CA LYS A 203 -0.02 -47.43 4.94
C LYS A 203 -0.97 -48.55 5.33
N GLU A 204 -0.74 -49.14 6.47
CA GLU A 204 -1.53 -50.25 7.03
C GLU A 204 -2.97 -49.87 7.26
N GLU A 205 -3.22 -48.70 7.83
CA GLU A 205 -4.59 -48.15 8.01
C GLU A 205 -5.28 -47.94 6.66
N GLY A 206 -4.57 -47.37 5.68
CA GLY A 206 -5.08 -47.17 4.32
C GLY A 206 -5.39 -48.50 3.61
N GLU A 207 -4.54 -49.51 3.73
CA GLU A 207 -4.73 -50.86 3.18
C GLU A 207 -5.89 -51.59 3.89
N GLN A 208 -6.02 -51.45 5.21
CA GLN A 208 -7.13 -52.02 5.95
C GLN A 208 -8.46 -51.38 5.51
N ALA A 209 -8.51 -50.08 5.38
CA ALA A 209 -9.67 -49.38 4.87
C ALA A 209 -10.04 -49.82 3.45
N PHE A 210 -9.04 -49.95 2.57
CA PHE A 210 -9.21 -50.45 1.22
C PHE A 210 -9.75 -51.87 1.20
N SER A 211 -9.20 -52.79 2.00
CA SER A 211 -9.60 -54.21 2.05
C SER A 211 -11.07 -54.37 2.49
N THR A 212 -11.61 -53.48 3.33
CA THR A 212 -13.00 -53.52 3.75
C THR A 212 -14.03 -53.24 2.65
N ILE A 213 -13.57 -52.55 1.57
CA ILE A 213 -14.45 -52.15 0.46
C ILE A 213 -14.06 -52.81 -0.87
N ALA A 214 -12.88 -53.35 -0.96
CA ALA A 214 -12.41 -54.01 -2.18
C ALA A 214 -13.37 -55.13 -2.64
N GLY A 215 -13.70 -55.10 -3.93
CA GLY A 215 -14.61 -56.07 -4.55
C GLY A 215 -16.11 -55.82 -4.23
N LYS A 216 -16.44 -54.83 -3.42
CA LYS A 216 -17.86 -54.43 -3.18
C LYS A 216 -18.35 -53.49 -4.26
N PRO A 217 -19.65 -53.53 -4.66
CA PRO A 217 -20.20 -52.59 -5.61
C PRO A 217 -20.18 -51.20 -5.02
N PHE A 218 -19.85 -50.21 -5.88
CA PHE A 218 -19.93 -48.82 -5.53
C PHE A 218 -21.35 -48.29 -5.84
N GLU A 219 -22.01 -47.76 -4.83
CA GLU A 219 -23.36 -47.23 -4.94
C GLU A 219 -23.43 -45.78 -4.48
N VAL A 220 -24.05 -44.92 -5.30
CA VAL A 220 -24.29 -43.50 -4.94
C VAL A 220 -25.58 -43.44 -4.13
N THR A 221 -25.47 -43.29 -2.80
CA THR A 221 -26.59 -43.28 -1.88
C THR A 221 -27.24 -41.90 -1.72
N GLY A 222 -26.60 -40.82 -2.14
CA GLY A 222 -27.16 -39.50 -2.04
C GLY A 222 -26.45 -38.45 -2.90
N VAL A 223 -27.24 -37.48 -3.37
CA VAL A 223 -26.70 -36.32 -4.11
C VAL A 223 -27.31 -35.07 -3.48
N GLN A 224 -26.46 -34.19 -2.98
CA GLN A 224 -26.89 -32.88 -2.49
C GLN A 224 -26.46 -31.79 -3.47
N LYS A 225 -27.41 -31.02 -3.99
CA LYS A 225 -27.15 -29.81 -4.78
C LYS A 225 -27.37 -28.60 -3.91
N LYS A 226 -26.30 -27.83 -3.69
CA LYS A 226 -26.40 -26.52 -3.02
C LYS A 226 -26.21 -25.44 -4.06
N LYS A 227 -27.17 -24.52 -4.13
CA LYS A 227 -26.97 -23.27 -4.87
C LYS A 227 -26.10 -22.35 -4.02
N GLY A 228 -25.00 -21.92 -4.54
CA GLY A 228 -24.16 -20.90 -3.96
C GLY A 228 -24.17 -19.65 -4.81
N THR A 229 -23.79 -18.54 -4.23
CA THR A 229 -23.48 -17.29 -4.94
C THR A 229 -22.00 -17.02 -4.77
N GLU A 230 -21.31 -16.78 -5.86
CA GLU A 230 -19.94 -16.29 -5.85
C GLU A 230 -19.99 -14.78 -5.99
N ALA A 231 -19.39 -14.09 -5.02
CA ALA A 231 -19.33 -12.64 -5.08
C ALA A 231 -18.23 -12.22 -6.08
N PRO A 232 -18.40 -11.13 -6.83
CA PRO A 232 -17.34 -10.61 -7.68
C PRO A 232 -16.12 -10.23 -6.83
N PRO A 233 -14.90 -10.25 -7.42
CA PRO A 233 -13.70 -9.79 -6.72
C PRO A 233 -13.86 -8.32 -6.30
N HIS A 234 -13.04 -7.91 -5.32
CA HIS A 234 -12.89 -6.50 -4.99
C HIS A 234 -12.17 -5.75 -6.12
N LEU A 235 -12.20 -4.42 -6.07
CA LEU A 235 -11.35 -3.60 -6.90
C LEU A 235 -9.88 -3.74 -6.48
N TYR A 236 -8.97 -3.16 -7.24
CA TYR A 236 -7.56 -3.25 -6.94
C TYR A 236 -7.10 -2.14 -6.00
N ASP A 237 -6.39 -2.55 -4.94
CA ASP A 237 -5.33 -1.79 -4.33
C ASP A 237 -3.99 -2.12 -5.04
N LEU A 238 -2.90 -1.46 -4.67
CA LEU A 238 -1.60 -1.72 -5.29
C LEU A 238 -1.15 -3.17 -5.10
N THR A 239 -1.32 -3.72 -3.90
CA THR A 239 -0.84 -5.06 -3.56
C THR A 239 -1.57 -6.14 -4.35
N SER A 240 -2.90 -6.09 -4.40
CA SER A 240 -3.70 -7.06 -5.16
C SER A 240 -3.46 -6.96 -6.66
N LEU A 241 -3.23 -5.74 -7.18
CA LEU A 241 -2.83 -5.54 -8.57
C LEU A 241 -1.47 -6.20 -8.87
N GLN A 242 -0.47 -6.00 -7.99
CA GLN A 242 0.84 -6.63 -8.12
C GLN A 242 0.77 -8.15 -8.10
N VAL A 243 -0.04 -8.73 -7.20
CA VAL A 243 -0.25 -10.18 -7.10
C VAL A 243 -0.87 -10.72 -8.39
N ASP A 244 -1.90 -10.08 -8.91
CA ASP A 244 -2.58 -10.53 -10.13
C ASP A 244 -1.71 -10.36 -11.38
N CYS A 245 -0.97 -9.25 -11.50
CA CYS A 245 -0.02 -9.04 -12.59
C CYS A 245 1.12 -10.08 -12.55
N ASN A 246 1.61 -10.43 -11.35
CA ASN A 246 2.60 -11.48 -11.21
C ASN A 246 2.05 -12.83 -11.66
N LYS A 247 0.85 -13.22 -11.20
CA LYS A 247 0.23 -14.50 -11.57
C LYS A 247 -0.07 -14.62 -13.05
N LYS A 248 -0.54 -13.54 -13.69
CA LYS A 248 -1.00 -13.55 -15.08
C LYS A 248 0.12 -13.32 -16.10
N PHE A 249 1.08 -12.47 -15.75
CA PHE A 249 2.08 -11.95 -16.70
C PHE A 249 3.53 -12.19 -16.24
N GLY A 250 3.75 -12.68 -15.00
CA GLY A 250 5.08 -12.83 -14.42
C GLY A 250 5.77 -11.52 -14.07
N PHE A 251 5.03 -10.41 -13.97
CA PHE A 251 5.60 -9.11 -13.63
C PHE A 251 6.08 -9.07 -12.18
N SER A 252 7.21 -8.42 -11.94
CA SER A 252 7.62 -8.10 -10.58
C SER A 252 6.72 -7.02 -9.96
N ALA A 253 6.73 -6.92 -8.63
CA ALA A 253 6.01 -5.86 -7.92
C ALA A 253 6.48 -4.47 -8.37
N GLU A 254 7.80 -4.29 -8.56
CA GLU A 254 8.39 -3.04 -9.05
C GLU A 254 7.94 -2.73 -10.48
N MET A 255 8.00 -3.70 -11.38
CA MET A 255 7.54 -3.51 -12.76
C MET A 255 6.06 -3.12 -12.81
N THR A 256 5.21 -3.77 -12.02
CA THR A 256 3.79 -3.43 -11.93
C THR A 256 3.59 -2.01 -11.43
N LEU A 257 4.32 -1.61 -10.38
CA LEU A 257 4.26 -0.24 -9.84
C LEU A 257 4.68 0.79 -10.90
N ASN A 258 5.77 0.55 -11.63
CA ASN A 258 6.26 1.48 -12.64
C ASN A 258 5.25 1.62 -13.80
N LEU A 259 4.62 0.54 -14.22
CA LEU A 259 3.61 0.57 -15.28
C LEU A 259 2.35 1.33 -14.84
N ILE A 260 1.80 1.02 -13.67
CA ILE A 260 0.59 1.71 -13.19
C ILE A 260 0.86 3.19 -12.87
N GLN A 261 2.06 3.51 -12.37
CA GLN A 261 2.51 4.88 -12.16
C GLN A 261 2.54 5.65 -13.49
N SER A 262 3.07 5.05 -14.56
CA SER A 262 3.08 5.64 -15.90
C SER A 262 1.67 5.88 -16.45
N LEU A 263 0.72 4.98 -16.19
CA LEU A 263 -0.68 5.15 -16.57
C LEU A 263 -1.33 6.31 -15.78
N TYR A 264 -1.06 6.41 -14.50
CA TYR A 264 -1.51 7.52 -13.66
C TYR A 264 -1.00 8.89 -14.16
N GLU A 265 0.29 8.99 -14.47
CA GLU A 265 0.92 10.22 -14.99
C GLU A 265 0.31 10.64 -16.35
N LYS A 266 -0.13 9.67 -17.14
CA LYS A 266 -0.87 9.89 -18.40
C LYS A 266 -2.36 10.14 -18.19
N LYS A 267 -2.84 10.18 -16.93
CA LYS A 267 -4.25 10.39 -16.56
C LYS A 267 -5.19 9.30 -17.12
N LEU A 268 -4.69 8.07 -17.22
CA LEU A 268 -5.45 6.90 -17.66
C LEU A 268 -5.96 6.04 -16.50
N THR A 269 -5.44 6.27 -15.30
CA THR A 269 -5.87 5.59 -14.07
C THR A 269 -5.82 6.55 -12.89
N THR A 270 -6.51 6.20 -11.82
CA THR A 270 -6.41 6.91 -10.54
C THR A 270 -5.07 6.60 -9.84
N TYR A 271 -4.80 7.29 -8.72
CA TYR A 271 -3.54 7.18 -7.99
C TYR A 271 -3.27 5.73 -7.57
N PRO A 272 -2.09 5.17 -7.87
CA PRO A 272 -1.86 3.73 -7.74
C PRO A 272 -1.40 3.27 -6.35
N ARG A 273 -0.84 4.16 -5.51
CA ARG A 273 -0.32 3.77 -4.20
C ARG A 273 -1.41 3.86 -3.14
N VAL A 274 -2.39 3.01 -3.28
CA VAL A 274 -3.56 2.94 -2.40
C VAL A 274 -3.62 1.60 -1.69
N ASP A 275 -4.17 1.62 -0.48
CA ASP A 275 -4.33 0.46 0.40
C ASP A 275 -5.80 0.01 0.55
N THR A 276 -6.71 0.67 -0.17
CA THR A 276 -8.13 0.33 -0.16
C THR A 276 -8.59 -0.25 -1.49
N GLN A 277 -9.56 -1.16 -1.41
CA GLN A 277 -10.24 -1.80 -2.54
C GLN A 277 -11.66 -1.26 -2.76
N TYR A 278 -11.97 -0.13 -2.12
CA TYR A 278 -13.30 0.48 -2.13
C TYR A 278 -13.31 1.81 -2.89
N LEU A 279 -14.48 2.14 -3.43
CA LEU A 279 -14.78 3.47 -3.97
C LEU A 279 -15.59 4.26 -2.96
N SER A 280 -15.39 5.57 -2.94
CA SER A 280 -16.27 6.49 -2.25
C SER A 280 -17.63 6.58 -2.98
N ASP A 281 -18.67 6.92 -2.23
CA ASP A 281 -20.04 6.91 -2.73
C ASP A 281 -20.31 7.88 -3.89
N ASP A 282 -19.58 8.98 -3.94
CA ASP A 282 -19.66 10.01 -5.00
C ASP A 282 -19.15 9.51 -6.37
N ILE A 283 -18.25 8.53 -6.38
CA ILE A 283 -17.74 7.92 -7.62
C ILE A 283 -18.83 7.12 -8.34
N TYR A 284 -19.85 6.61 -7.62
CA TYR A 284 -20.89 5.78 -8.21
C TYR A 284 -21.56 6.44 -9.43
N ALA A 285 -21.91 7.72 -9.32
CA ALA A 285 -22.56 8.46 -10.40
C ALA A 285 -21.66 8.58 -11.66
N LYS A 286 -20.34 8.48 -11.50
CA LYS A 286 -19.36 8.61 -12.58
C LYS A 286 -19.06 7.27 -13.28
N CYS A 287 -19.35 6.13 -12.63
CA CYS A 287 -19.05 4.80 -13.17
C CYS A 287 -19.60 4.56 -14.59
N PRO A 288 -20.84 4.96 -14.95
CA PRO A 288 -21.33 4.78 -16.32
C PRO A 288 -20.48 5.51 -17.36
N ALA A 289 -20.03 6.72 -17.06
CA ALA A 289 -19.18 7.51 -17.95
C ALA A 289 -17.79 6.89 -18.09
N ILE A 290 -17.19 6.44 -16.99
CA ILE A 290 -15.89 5.74 -16.97
C ILE A 290 -15.97 4.48 -17.84
N MET A 291 -16.99 3.66 -17.65
CA MET A 291 -17.19 2.43 -18.43
C MET A 291 -17.37 2.72 -19.93
N ASN A 292 -18.11 3.77 -20.28
CA ASN A 292 -18.28 4.19 -21.67
C ASN A 292 -16.98 4.71 -22.30
N GLY A 293 -16.05 5.22 -21.50
CA GLY A 293 -14.73 5.64 -21.94
C GLY A 293 -13.81 4.50 -22.35
N LEU A 294 -14.06 3.28 -21.84
CA LEU A 294 -13.25 2.08 -22.11
C LEU A 294 -13.63 1.43 -23.46
N ARG A 295 -13.43 2.16 -24.56
CA ARG A 295 -13.90 1.77 -25.92
C ARG A 295 -13.36 0.42 -26.39
N ASP A 296 -12.10 0.11 -26.12
CA ASP A 296 -11.45 -1.12 -26.54
C ASP A 296 -11.97 -2.36 -25.78
N TYR A 297 -12.67 -2.14 -24.66
CA TYR A 297 -13.26 -3.16 -23.83
C TYR A 297 -14.79 -3.26 -23.95
N HIS A 298 -15.39 -2.62 -24.96
CA HIS A 298 -16.83 -2.59 -25.13
C HIS A 298 -17.46 -3.99 -25.26
N SER A 299 -16.76 -4.97 -25.82
CA SER A 299 -17.23 -6.36 -25.90
C SER A 299 -17.49 -6.98 -24.51
N ILE A 300 -16.71 -6.57 -23.50
CA ILE A 300 -16.84 -7.01 -22.11
C ILE A 300 -17.92 -6.20 -21.39
N ILE A 301 -18.01 -4.91 -21.67
CA ILE A 301 -18.88 -3.95 -20.98
C ILE A 301 -20.31 -3.96 -21.54
N ARG A 302 -20.47 -4.16 -22.87
CA ARG A 302 -21.75 -4.13 -23.58
C ARG A 302 -22.85 -5.01 -22.97
N PRO A 303 -22.58 -6.23 -22.43
CA PRO A 303 -23.62 -7.04 -21.78
C PRO A 303 -24.21 -6.37 -20.53
N ILE A 304 -23.49 -5.42 -19.93
CA ILE A 304 -23.89 -4.67 -18.72
C ILE A 304 -24.60 -3.37 -19.13
N GLY A 305 -24.35 -2.89 -20.37
CA GLY A 305 -24.87 -1.62 -20.88
C GLY A 305 -26.40 -1.54 -20.87
N GLY A 306 -26.94 -0.41 -20.43
CA GLY A 306 -28.38 -0.15 -20.36
C GLY A 306 -29.10 -0.64 -19.10
N LYS A 307 -28.42 -1.36 -18.21
CA LYS A 307 -28.93 -1.71 -16.88
C LYS A 307 -28.38 -0.73 -15.84
N ALA A 308 -29.19 -0.40 -14.85
CA ALA A 308 -28.70 0.33 -13.69
C ALA A 308 -27.59 -0.48 -13.02
N LEU A 309 -26.42 0.13 -12.83
CA LEU A 309 -25.32 -0.52 -12.12
C LEU A 309 -25.73 -0.75 -10.67
N PRO A 310 -25.52 -1.95 -10.12
CA PRO A 310 -25.74 -2.16 -8.70
C PRO A 310 -24.71 -1.33 -7.89
N LYS A 311 -25.13 -0.85 -6.71
CA LYS A 311 -24.25 -0.15 -5.75
C LYS A 311 -24.03 -1.04 -4.52
N PRO A 312 -23.25 -2.13 -4.61
CA PRO A 312 -23.01 -2.99 -3.47
C PRO A 312 -22.04 -2.33 -2.48
N SER A 313 -22.30 -2.46 -1.18
CA SER A 313 -21.40 -2.00 -0.10
C SER A 313 -20.02 -2.69 -0.13
N ARG A 314 -19.89 -3.77 -0.86
CA ARG A 314 -18.61 -4.44 -1.11
C ARG A 314 -17.68 -3.62 -2.02
N ILE A 315 -18.21 -2.70 -2.82
CA ILE A 315 -17.47 -1.85 -3.75
C ILE A 315 -17.51 -0.40 -3.31
N PHE A 316 -18.67 0.08 -2.86
CA PHE A 316 -18.88 1.48 -2.48
C PHE A 316 -19.06 1.58 -0.97
N ASP A 317 -18.05 2.09 -0.29
CA ASP A 317 -18.04 2.32 1.15
C ASP A 317 -17.06 3.45 1.47
N SER A 318 -17.55 4.67 1.58
CA SER A 318 -16.74 5.86 1.86
C SER A 318 -16.00 5.77 3.20
N SER A 319 -16.49 4.99 4.16
CA SER A 319 -15.83 4.83 5.47
C SER A 319 -14.52 4.02 5.40
N LYS A 320 -14.33 3.28 4.31
CA LYS A 320 -13.13 2.46 4.04
C LYS A 320 -12.17 3.11 3.04
N VAL A 321 -12.46 4.33 2.65
CA VAL A 321 -11.58 5.17 1.82
C VAL A 321 -10.89 6.16 2.73
N THR A 322 -9.56 6.13 2.77
CA THR A 322 -8.73 7.05 3.56
C THR A 322 -8.32 8.25 2.71
N ASP A 323 -7.16 8.19 2.10
CA ASP A 323 -6.57 9.27 1.32
C ASP A 323 -7.04 9.22 -0.15
N HIS A 324 -7.10 8.01 -0.70
CA HIS A 324 -7.47 7.72 -2.07
C HIS A 324 -8.35 6.47 -2.12
N HIS A 325 -9.25 6.39 -3.12
CA HIS A 325 -10.04 5.20 -3.38
C HIS A 325 -9.27 4.16 -4.21
N ALA A 326 -9.86 2.98 -4.42
CA ALA A 326 -9.29 1.89 -5.23
C ALA A 326 -8.87 2.35 -6.63
N ILE A 327 -7.95 1.61 -7.25
CA ILE A 327 -7.44 1.88 -8.59
C ILE A 327 -8.54 1.61 -9.62
N ILE A 328 -8.88 2.62 -10.40
CA ILE A 328 -9.82 2.53 -11.53
C ILE A 328 -9.28 3.32 -12.73
N PRO A 329 -9.75 3.01 -13.94
CA PRO A 329 -9.43 3.77 -15.15
C PRO A 329 -9.89 5.22 -15.09
#